data_bbd4e5638a317bf5180e82de05bbaaac
#
_entry.id   bbd4e5638a317bf5180e82de05bbaaac
#
_cell.length_a   1.000
_cell.length_b   1.000
_cell.length_c   1.000
_cell.angle_alpha   90.00
_cell.angle_beta   90.00
_cell.angle_gamma   90.00
#
_symmetry.space_group_name_H-M   'P 1'
#
loop_
_entity.id
_entity.type
_entity.pdbx_description
1 polymer ?
#
loop_
_entity_poly.entity_id
_entity_poly.type
_entity_poly.pdbx_seq_one_letter_code
_entity_poly.pdbx_strand_id
1 'polypeptide(L)'
;SVRGEIIWRNELTDKIIVYSANDVKYLEDIMNKQLEILLPRGQKLALEVENRAILPTAYFEFCGVNLDVERWKAKMAKDQEALDKAKERLDSFVVDMYKKDKGLSKFIKIVEPDLFGFVKAGPACNINWNSSRQVIPFLESLGFKLETRDKATGGIKKSVDATVIEGQKSVHPIAEVYLEFKAAQKVTSTYGQNFLDLINPVTGRLHTSFNQIGTDTHRYSSGGGEDKEVIPGKKVPLVNLQNLP
;
A
#
# COMPACT_ATOMS: atom_id res chain seq x y z
N SER A 1 -24.55 -21.55 -10.96
CA SER A 1 -24.97 -21.58 -9.54
C SER A 1 -26.20 -20.69 -9.36
N VAL A 2 -27.07 -21.00 -8.38
CA VAL A 2 -28.30 -20.23 -8.11
C VAL A 2 -28.00 -18.73 -7.86
N ARG A 3 -26.86 -18.41 -7.24
CA ARG A 3 -26.40 -17.04 -7.02
C ARG A 3 -26.21 -16.23 -8.31
N GLY A 4 -25.68 -16.83 -9.36
CA GLY A 4 -25.51 -16.14 -10.66
C GLY A 4 -26.82 -15.94 -11.41
N GLU A 5 -27.84 -16.79 -11.15
CA GLU A 5 -29.14 -16.70 -11.78
C GLU A 5 -30.04 -15.60 -11.18
N ILE A 6 -29.87 -15.29 -9.86
CA ILE A 6 -30.71 -14.32 -9.14
C ILE A 6 -30.49 -12.88 -9.63
N ILE A 7 -29.27 -12.53 -10.02
CA ILE A 7 -28.89 -11.14 -10.34
C ILE A 7 -29.52 -10.62 -11.64
N TRP A 8 -29.88 -11.50 -12.57
CA TRP A 8 -30.24 -11.13 -13.94
C TRP A 8 -31.63 -11.60 -14.40
N ARG A 9 -32.43 -12.21 -13.53
CA ARG A 9 -33.78 -12.63 -13.87
C ARG A 9 -34.83 -11.73 -13.25
N ASN A 10 -35.77 -11.25 -14.06
CA ASN A 10 -36.91 -10.46 -13.65
C ASN A 10 -38.04 -11.30 -13.03
N GLU A 11 -37.94 -12.64 -13.09
CA GLU A 11 -38.95 -13.54 -12.55
C GLU A 11 -38.43 -14.35 -11.38
N LEU A 12 -39.19 -14.36 -10.27
CA LEU A 12 -38.93 -15.18 -9.12
C LEU A 12 -39.41 -16.61 -9.39
N THR A 13 -38.49 -17.55 -9.50
CA THR A 13 -38.78 -18.95 -9.58
C THR A 13 -38.87 -19.58 -8.20
N ASP A 14 -39.65 -20.70 -8.05
CA ASP A 14 -39.73 -21.44 -6.77
C ASP A 14 -38.36 -21.80 -6.21
N LYS A 15 -37.41 -22.13 -7.10
CA LYS A 15 -36.03 -22.43 -6.72
C LYS A 15 -35.32 -21.23 -6.06
N ILE A 16 -35.53 -20.03 -6.58
CA ILE A 16 -34.98 -18.78 -6.04
C ILE A 16 -35.63 -18.45 -4.69
N ILE A 17 -36.95 -18.63 -4.58
CA ILE A 17 -37.70 -18.40 -3.34
C ILE A 17 -37.22 -19.35 -2.24
N VAL A 18 -37.11 -20.65 -2.52
CA VAL A 18 -36.62 -21.65 -1.55
C VAL A 18 -35.17 -21.36 -1.15
N TYR A 19 -34.32 -20.97 -2.10
CA TYR A 19 -32.93 -20.57 -1.79
C TYR A 19 -32.90 -19.39 -0.84
N SER A 20 -33.62 -18.31 -1.16
CA SER A 20 -33.67 -17.10 -0.34
C SER A 20 -34.29 -17.36 1.06
N ALA A 21 -35.32 -18.19 1.15
CA ALA A 21 -35.90 -18.61 2.41
C ALA A 21 -34.91 -19.38 3.28
N ASN A 22 -34.09 -20.25 2.67
CA ASN A 22 -33.06 -20.99 3.40
C ASN A 22 -31.93 -20.09 3.92
N ASP A 23 -31.61 -18.99 3.22
CA ASP A 23 -30.58 -18.04 3.65
C ASP A 23 -30.98 -17.32 4.96
N VAL A 24 -32.28 -17.16 5.22
CA VAL A 24 -32.76 -16.44 6.41
C VAL A 24 -33.30 -17.38 7.51
N LYS A 25 -33.58 -18.63 7.18
CA LYS A 25 -34.27 -19.60 8.05
C LYS A 25 -33.67 -19.77 9.45
N TYR A 26 -32.35 -19.70 9.55
CA TYR A 26 -31.62 -19.96 10.80
C TYR A 26 -31.05 -18.70 11.47
N LEU A 27 -31.31 -17.50 10.91
CA LEU A 27 -30.73 -16.27 11.44
C LEU A 27 -31.16 -15.96 12.88
N GLU A 28 -32.41 -16.23 13.22
CA GLU A 28 -32.93 -16.04 14.59
C GLU A 28 -32.28 -17.00 15.59
N ASP A 29 -32.15 -18.26 15.23
CA ASP A 29 -31.48 -19.26 16.09
C ASP A 29 -30.01 -18.93 16.32
N ILE A 30 -29.32 -18.46 15.26
CA ILE A 30 -27.93 -18.03 15.35
C ILE A 30 -27.80 -16.80 16.25
N MET A 31 -28.67 -15.82 16.08
CA MET A 31 -28.69 -14.61 16.91
C MET A 31 -28.92 -14.97 18.39
N ASN A 32 -29.90 -15.81 18.69
CA ASN A 32 -30.21 -16.21 20.07
C ASN A 32 -28.99 -16.91 20.71
N LYS A 33 -28.34 -17.83 20.01
CA LYS A 33 -27.14 -18.50 20.52
C LYS A 33 -25.97 -17.54 20.74
N GLN A 34 -25.81 -16.54 19.87
CA GLN A 34 -24.79 -15.50 20.05
C GLN A 34 -25.09 -14.63 21.28
N LEU A 35 -26.37 -14.25 21.50
CA LEU A 35 -26.78 -13.47 22.66
C LEU A 35 -26.56 -14.23 23.99
N GLU A 36 -26.83 -15.55 24.04
CA GLU A 36 -26.52 -16.41 25.19
C GLU A 36 -25.04 -16.34 25.60
N ILE A 37 -24.14 -16.14 24.65
CA ILE A 37 -22.69 -16.03 24.88
C ILE A 37 -22.27 -14.61 25.25
N LEU A 38 -22.79 -13.60 24.53
CA LEU A 38 -22.34 -12.22 24.64
C LEU A 38 -22.88 -11.48 25.86
N LEU A 39 -24.17 -11.70 26.20
CA LEU A 39 -24.81 -10.97 27.30
C LEU A 39 -24.17 -11.27 28.66
N PRO A 40 -23.87 -12.53 29.04
CA PRO A 40 -23.20 -12.83 30.30
C PRO A 40 -21.79 -12.27 30.39
N ARG A 41 -21.14 -11.98 29.23
CA ARG A 41 -19.81 -11.36 29.15
C ARG A 41 -19.85 -9.83 29.24
N GLY A 42 -21.01 -9.23 29.46
CA GLY A 42 -21.16 -7.77 29.55
C GLY A 42 -21.03 -7.05 28.23
N GLN A 43 -21.15 -7.75 27.09
CA GLN A 43 -20.90 -7.17 25.75
C GLN A 43 -22.15 -6.54 25.09
N LYS A 44 -23.21 -6.32 25.87
CA LYS A 44 -24.45 -5.71 25.35
C LYS A 44 -24.21 -4.38 24.66
N LEU A 45 -23.48 -3.48 25.31
CA LEU A 45 -23.21 -2.14 24.76
C LEU A 45 -22.41 -2.22 23.44
N ALA A 46 -21.39 -3.08 23.39
CA ALA A 46 -20.61 -3.28 22.16
C ALA A 46 -21.50 -3.76 21.01
N LEU A 47 -22.36 -4.75 21.27
CA LEU A 47 -23.30 -5.27 20.28
C LEU A 47 -24.27 -4.19 19.78
N GLU A 48 -24.81 -3.35 20.67
CA GLU A 48 -25.71 -2.25 20.28
C GLU A 48 -24.99 -1.20 19.43
N VAL A 49 -23.77 -0.83 19.79
CA VAL A 49 -22.96 0.16 19.04
C VAL A 49 -22.64 -0.37 17.65
N GLU A 50 -22.15 -1.61 17.54
CA GLU A 50 -21.78 -2.22 16.26
C GLU A 50 -22.99 -2.37 15.33
N ASN A 51 -24.14 -2.82 15.85
CA ASN A 51 -25.35 -2.93 15.05
C ASN A 51 -25.88 -1.58 14.57
N ARG A 52 -25.81 -0.53 15.39
CA ARG A 52 -26.23 0.82 14.99
C ARG A 52 -25.25 1.44 13.98
N ALA A 53 -23.99 1.05 14.00
CA ALA A 53 -22.98 1.54 13.10
C ALA A 53 -23.07 0.94 11.68
N ILE A 54 -23.83 -0.13 11.45
CA ILE A 54 -23.96 -0.78 10.13
C ILE A 54 -24.49 0.19 9.07
N LEU A 55 -25.63 0.87 9.36
CA LEU A 55 -26.24 1.78 8.38
C LEU A 55 -25.37 3.01 8.04
N PRO A 56 -24.79 3.73 9.03
CA PRO A 56 -23.84 4.79 8.73
C PRO A 56 -22.62 4.30 7.93
N THR A 57 -22.10 3.12 8.26
CA THR A 57 -20.95 2.53 7.55
C THR A 57 -21.31 2.24 6.09
N ALA A 58 -22.43 1.58 5.84
CA ALA A 58 -22.92 1.32 4.49
C ALA A 58 -23.14 2.63 3.70
N TYR A 59 -23.62 3.68 4.37
CA TYR A 59 -23.81 5.00 3.75
C TYR A 59 -22.47 5.64 3.37
N PHE A 60 -21.45 5.57 4.24
CA PHE A 60 -20.10 6.06 3.90
C PHE A 60 -19.48 5.31 2.72
N GLU A 61 -19.64 3.98 2.68
CA GLU A 61 -19.19 3.18 1.54
C GLU A 61 -19.89 3.55 0.24
N PHE A 62 -21.22 3.79 0.32
CA PHE A 62 -22.04 4.21 -0.82
C PHE A 62 -21.66 5.60 -1.31
N CYS A 63 -21.54 6.57 -0.40
CA CYS A 63 -21.20 7.94 -0.75
C CYS A 63 -19.80 8.10 -1.32
N GLY A 64 -18.83 7.32 -0.81
CA GLY A 64 -17.42 7.47 -1.15
C GLY A 64 -16.83 8.83 -0.72
N VAL A 65 -15.56 9.02 -0.98
CA VAL A 65 -14.79 10.22 -0.63
C VAL A 65 -14.39 10.98 -1.87
N ASN A 66 -14.64 12.29 -1.89
CA ASN A 66 -14.19 13.16 -2.96
C ASN A 66 -12.70 13.46 -2.80
N LEU A 67 -11.92 13.29 -3.87
CA LEU A 67 -10.51 13.65 -3.93
C LEU A 67 -10.37 14.96 -4.73
N ASP A 68 -9.68 15.94 -4.16
CA ASP A 68 -9.25 17.13 -4.90
C ASP A 68 -8.10 16.77 -5.83
N VAL A 69 -8.44 16.40 -7.06
CA VAL A 69 -7.50 15.89 -8.06
C VAL A 69 -6.40 16.89 -8.39
N GLU A 70 -6.73 18.19 -8.45
CA GLU A 70 -5.75 19.22 -8.81
C GLU A 70 -4.72 19.43 -7.69
N ARG A 71 -5.17 19.47 -6.44
CA ARG A 71 -4.25 19.48 -5.28
C ARG A 71 -3.43 18.21 -5.19
N TRP A 72 -4.03 17.07 -5.51
CA TRP A 72 -3.31 15.80 -5.52
C TRP A 72 -2.20 15.77 -6.57
N LYS A 73 -2.48 16.22 -7.79
CA LYS A 73 -1.46 16.35 -8.85
C LYS A 73 -0.34 17.31 -8.46
N ALA A 74 -0.69 18.45 -7.85
CA ALA A 74 0.30 19.40 -7.36
C ALA A 74 1.19 18.79 -6.25
N LYS A 75 0.60 17.97 -5.36
CA LYS A 75 1.37 17.18 -4.38
C LYS A 75 2.29 16.18 -5.05
N MET A 76 1.77 15.40 -6.01
CA MET A 76 2.58 14.42 -6.76
C MET A 76 3.81 15.07 -7.43
N ALA A 77 3.65 16.25 -8.01
CA ALA A 77 4.78 16.97 -8.61
C ALA A 77 5.84 17.33 -7.57
N LYS A 78 5.44 17.79 -6.40
CA LYS A 78 6.37 18.09 -5.28
C LYS A 78 7.03 16.83 -4.74
N ASP A 79 6.29 15.74 -4.60
CA ASP A 79 6.82 14.47 -4.12
C ASP A 79 7.84 13.88 -5.12
N GLN A 80 7.57 14.02 -6.43
CA GLN A 80 8.51 13.61 -7.47
C GLN A 80 9.80 14.46 -7.43
N GLU A 81 9.68 15.77 -7.28
CA GLU A 81 10.84 16.66 -7.13
C GLU A 81 11.67 16.30 -5.88
N ALA A 82 11.01 15.96 -4.77
CA ALA A 82 11.68 15.52 -3.56
C ALA A 82 12.41 14.18 -3.76
N LEU A 83 11.79 13.24 -4.48
CA LEU A 83 12.41 11.96 -4.84
C LEU A 83 13.66 12.16 -5.72
N ASP A 84 13.55 13.01 -6.73
CA ASP A 84 14.65 13.29 -7.65
C ASP A 84 15.84 13.93 -6.90
N LYS A 85 15.59 14.91 -6.03
CA LYS A 85 16.60 15.53 -5.17
C LYS A 85 17.24 14.52 -4.20
N ALA A 86 16.44 13.66 -3.58
CA ALA A 86 16.95 12.63 -2.67
C ALA A 86 17.82 11.61 -3.44
N LYS A 87 17.42 11.25 -4.65
CA LYS A 87 18.21 10.37 -5.52
C LYS A 87 19.51 11.02 -5.96
N GLU A 88 19.49 12.28 -6.41
CA GLU A 88 20.69 13.01 -6.80
C GLU A 88 21.67 13.14 -5.64
N ARG A 89 21.16 13.42 -4.43
CA ARG A 89 21.97 13.47 -3.21
C ARG A 89 22.63 12.13 -2.91
N LEU A 90 21.88 11.03 -3.04
CA LEU A 90 22.39 9.68 -2.83
C LEU A 90 23.43 9.30 -3.88
N ASP A 91 23.17 9.58 -5.17
CA ASP A 91 24.09 9.32 -6.27
C ASP A 91 25.40 10.13 -6.10
N SER A 92 25.28 11.42 -5.73
CA SER A 92 26.43 12.29 -5.47
C SER A 92 27.27 11.78 -4.30
N PHE A 93 26.63 11.30 -3.24
CA PHE A 93 27.31 10.73 -2.08
C PHE A 93 28.18 9.53 -2.49
N VAL A 94 27.65 8.63 -3.33
CA VAL A 94 28.40 7.47 -3.84
C VAL A 94 29.59 7.90 -4.72
N VAL A 95 29.39 8.89 -5.57
CA VAL A 95 30.47 9.44 -6.40
C VAL A 95 31.58 10.07 -5.55
N ASP A 96 31.24 10.79 -4.50
CA ASP A 96 32.22 11.41 -3.60
C ASP A 96 32.98 10.35 -2.78
N MET A 97 32.31 9.26 -2.39
CA MET A 97 32.99 8.10 -1.80
C MET A 97 33.98 7.47 -2.77
N TYR A 98 33.59 7.26 -4.02
CA TYR A 98 34.48 6.71 -5.06
C TYR A 98 35.71 7.59 -5.32
N LYS A 99 35.60 8.91 -5.23
CA LYS A 99 36.76 9.82 -5.34
C LYS A 99 37.79 9.54 -4.25
N LYS A 100 37.32 9.15 -3.04
CA LYS A 100 38.19 8.84 -1.88
C LYS A 100 38.67 7.38 -1.91
N ASP A 101 37.81 6.44 -2.29
CA ASP A 101 38.10 5.01 -2.34
C ASP A 101 37.71 4.41 -3.70
N LYS A 102 38.71 4.07 -4.49
CA LYS A 102 38.56 3.45 -5.82
C LYS A 102 38.06 2.00 -5.79
N GLY A 103 38.00 1.37 -4.62
CA GLY A 103 37.43 0.03 -4.43
C GLY A 103 35.94 -0.04 -4.80
N LEU A 104 35.25 1.11 -4.84
CA LEU A 104 33.86 1.23 -5.25
C LEU A 104 33.64 1.32 -6.78
N SER A 105 34.67 1.08 -7.60
CA SER A 105 34.60 1.21 -9.07
C SER A 105 33.48 0.40 -9.72
N LYS A 106 33.12 -0.77 -9.18
CA LYS A 106 32.03 -1.62 -9.68
C LYS A 106 30.64 -0.96 -9.60
N PHE A 107 30.48 0.08 -8.78
CA PHE A 107 29.24 0.82 -8.59
C PHE A 107 29.20 2.15 -9.35
N ILE A 108 30.25 2.44 -10.12
CA ILE A 108 30.43 3.68 -10.86
C ILE A 108 30.52 3.36 -12.34
N LYS A 109 29.94 4.22 -13.16
CA LYS A 109 30.17 4.29 -14.60
C LYS A 109 30.86 5.59 -14.93
N ILE A 110 31.75 5.55 -15.91
CA ILE A 110 32.32 6.76 -16.47
C ILE A 110 31.42 7.23 -17.61
N VAL A 111 30.92 8.42 -17.48
CA VAL A 111 30.08 9.06 -18.51
C VAL A 111 30.97 9.90 -19.41
N GLU A 112 30.87 9.68 -20.70
CA GLU A 112 31.53 10.54 -21.70
C GLU A 112 30.64 11.76 -21.99
N PRO A 113 31.22 12.91 -22.34
CA PRO A 113 30.45 14.09 -22.68
C PRO A 113 29.66 13.82 -23.97
N ASP A 114 28.45 14.33 -24.04
CA ASP A 114 27.69 14.31 -25.28
C ASP A 114 28.21 15.36 -26.26
N LEU A 115 27.87 15.20 -27.55
CA LEU A 115 28.31 16.08 -28.63
C LEU A 115 27.88 17.55 -28.42
N PHE A 116 26.85 17.79 -27.64
CA PHE A 116 26.24 19.11 -27.40
C PHE A 116 26.60 19.71 -26.02
N GLY A 117 27.36 19.00 -25.18
CA GLY A 117 27.82 19.49 -23.88
C GLY A 117 26.74 19.50 -22.77
N PHE A 118 25.58 18.88 -23.00
CA PHE A 118 24.53 18.77 -21.99
C PHE A 118 24.89 17.75 -20.88
N VAL A 119 25.72 16.76 -21.18
CA VAL A 119 26.18 15.75 -20.26
C VAL A 119 27.60 16.03 -19.83
N LYS A 120 27.80 16.25 -18.53
CA LYS A 120 29.16 16.45 -17.97
C LYS A 120 29.91 15.11 -17.94
N ALA A 121 31.11 15.10 -18.48
CA ALA A 121 32.01 13.95 -18.37
C ALA A 121 32.40 13.70 -16.92
N GLY A 122 32.49 12.43 -16.55
CA GLY A 122 32.97 12.05 -15.22
C GLY A 122 32.33 10.81 -14.60
N PRO A 123 32.71 10.50 -13.38
CA PRO A 123 32.11 9.37 -12.66
C PRO A 123 30.67 9.65 -12.29
N ALA A 124 29.78 8.69 -12.55
CA ALA A 124 28.38 8.72 -12.17
C ALA A 124 28.03 7.41 -11.46
N CYS A 125 27.09 7.49 -10.51
CA CYS A 125 26.56 6.31 -9.82
C CYS A 125 25.88 5.36 -10.84
N ASN A 126 26.19 4.08 -10.75
CA ASN A 126 25.64 3.03 -11.62
C ASN A 126 24.71 2.08 -10.86
N ILE A 127 24.19 2.51 -9.72
CA ILE A 127 23.28 1.71 -8.89
C ILE A 127 21.84 2.06 -9.25
N ASN A 128 21.07 1.04 -9.58
CA ASN A 128 19.61 1.18 -9.60
C ASN A 128 19.07 0.96 -8.18
N TRP A 129 18.71 2.04 -7.51
CA TRP A 129 18.22 2.04 -6.13
C TRP A 129 16.88 1.30 -5.92
N ASN A 130 16.17 0.98 -7.01
CA ASN A 130 14.96 0.16 -6.99
C ASN A 130 15.26 -1.35 -7.05
N SER A 131 16.52 -1.73 -7.30
CA SER A 131 16.94 -3.11 -7.44
C SER A 131 17.69 -3.59 -6.20
N SER A 132 17.05 -4.40 -5.37
CA SER A 132 17.70 -5.03 -4.21
C SER A 132 18.96 -5.82 -4.61
N ARG A 133 19.00 -6.39 -5.82
CA ARG A 133 20.16 -7.12 -6.34
C ARG A 133 21.39 -6.22 -6.51
N GLN A 134 21.22 -4.94 -6.77
CA GLN A 134 22.30 -3.97 -6.91
C GLN A 134 22.62 -3.26 -5.59
N VAL A 135 21.60 -2.98 -4.80
CA VAL A 135 21.74 -2.26 -3.53
C VAL A 135 22.36 -3.12 -2.43
N ILE A 136 21.99 -4.41 -2.35
CA ILE A 136 22.52 -5.33 -1.33
C ILE A 136 24.05 -5.42 -1.38
N PRO A 137 24.70 -5.75 -2.51
CA PRO A 137 26.15 -5.86 -2.57
C PRO A 137 26.86 -4.53 -2.27
N PHE A 138 26.23 -3.41 -2.57
CA PHE A 138 26.76 -2.09 -2.28
C PHE A 138 26.76 -1.83 -0.76
N LEU A 139 25.62 -2.00 -0.10
CA LEU A 139 25.51 -1.77 1.33
C LEU A 139 26.35 -2.76 2.13
N GLU A 140 26.42 -4.03 1.73
CA GLU A 140 27.30 -5.02 2.36
C GLU A 140 28.79 -4.63 2.25
N SER A 141 29.20 -4.02 1.12
CA SER A 141 30.58 -3.53 0.98
C SER A 141 30.92 -2.40 1.95
N LEU A 142 29.91 -1.74 2.53
CA LEU A 142 30.04 -0.69 3.54
C LEU A 142 29.85 -1.21 4.98
N GLY A 143 29.68 -2.53 5.14
CA GLY A 143 29.59 -3.17 6.46
C GLY A 143 28.17 -3.36 6.99
N PHE A 144 27.12 -3.08 6.20
CA PHE A 144 25.74 -3.32 6.64
C PHE A 144 25.42 -4.83 6.70
N LYS A 145 24.72 -5.25 7.74
CA LYS A 145 24.18 -6.60 7.90
C LYS A 145 22.71 -6.61 7.45
N LEU A 146 22.47 -7.16 6.27
CA LEU A 146 21.15 -7.08 5.62
C LEU A 146 20.28 -8.33 5.80
N GLU A 147 20.74 -9.30 6.60
CA GLU A 147 20.01 -10.53 6.89
C GLU A 147 18.84 -10.25 7.84
N THR A 148 17.67 -10.74 7.48
CA THR A 148 16.45 -10.64 8.27
C THR A 148 15.66 -11.94 8.17
N ARG A 149 14.85 -12.25 9.19
CA ARG A 149 13.94 -13.38 9.15
C ARG A 149 12.69 -13.05 8.34
N ASP A 150 12.37 -13.93 7.42
CA ASP A 150 11.09 -13.88 6.72
C ASP A 150 9.95 -14.28 7.68
N LYS A 151 8.98 -13.42 7.86
CA LYS A 151 7.85 -13.65 8.79
C LYS A 151 6.94 -14.81 8.36
N ALA A 152 6.86 -15.09 7.06
CA ALA A 152 5.97 -16.12 6.53
C ALA A 152 6.63 -17.52 6.55
N THR A 153 7.93 -17.59 6.20
CA THR A 153 8.63 -18.87 6.03
C THR A 153 9.59 -19.18 7.18
N GLY A 154 9.89 -18.19 8.05
CA GLY A 154 10.92 -18.32 9.09
C GLY A 154 12.35 -18.36 8.56
N GLY A 155 12.54 -18.39 7.25
CA GLY A 155 13.85 -18.44 6.59
C GLY A 155 14.63 -17.12 6.70
N ILE A 156 15.94 -17.20 6.45
CA ILE A 156 16.78 -15.99 6.37
C ILE A 156 16.74 -15.45 4.96
N LYS A 157 16.44 -14.16 4.83
CA LYS A 157 16.51 -13.41 3.57
C LYS A 157 17.27 -12.10 3.76
N LYS A 158 17.84 -11.57 2.68
CA LYS A 158 18.45 -10.23 2.68
C LYS A 158 17.37 -9.19 2.33
N SER A 159 17.32 -8.10 3.11
CA SER A 159 16.39 -6.99 2.90
C SER A 159 17.11 -5.65 3.01
N VAL A 160 16.71 -4.72 2.15
CA VAL A 160 17.12 -3.31 2.14
C VAL A 160 15.97 -2.39 2.58
N ASP A 161 15.02 -2.93 3.33
CA ASP A 161 13.90 -2.18 3.87
C ASP A 161 14.37 -1.12 4.87
N ALA A 162 13.63 -0.04 4.95
CA ALA A 162 13.97 1.09 5.80
C ALA A 162 14.23 0.67 7.26
N THR A 163 13.43 -0.24 7.80
CA THR A 163 13.57 -0.74 9.19
C THR A 163 14.91 -1.45 9.45
N VAL A 164 15.43 -2.18 8.45
CA VAL A 164 16.73 -2.88 8.57
C VAL A 164 17.89 -1.88 8.57
N ILE A 165 17.81 -0.86 7.71
CA ILE A 165 18.83 0.18 7.61
C ILE A 165 18.75 1.14 8.81
N GLU A 166 17.55 1.45 9.28
CA GLU A 166 17.32 2.33 10.44
C GLU A 166 17.99 1.81 11.71
N GLY A 167 17.96 0.50 11.93
CA GLY A 167 18.67 -0.14 13.05
C GLY A 167 20.20 -0.10 12.93
N GLN A 168 20.74 0.36 11.81
CA GLN A 168 22.17 0.36 11.49
C GLN A 168 22.70 1.74 11.05
N LYS A 169 22.01 2.83 11.41
CA LYS A 169 22.42 4.21 11.04
C LYS A 169 23.87 4.54 11.41
N SER A 170 24.37 3.98 12.52
CA SER A 170 25.74 4.20 12.99
C SER A 170 26.83 3.49 12.18
N VAL A 171 26.48 2.55 11.31
CA VAL A 171 27.46 1.78 10.52
C VAL A 171 28.14 2.68 9.48
N HIS A 172 27.36 3.47 8.75
CA HIS A 172 27.89 4.35 7.71
C HIS A 172 26.94 5.54 7.46
N PRO A 173 27.46 6.78 7.25
CA PRO A 173 26.62 7.97 7.03
C PRO A 173 25.65 7.89 5.84
N ILE A 174 25.91 7.03 4.86
CA ILE A 174 24.99 6.81 3.73
C ILE A 174 23.61 6.30 4.16
N ALA A 175 23.51 5.71 5.34
CA ALA A 175 22.23 5.20 5.85
C ALA A 175 21.16 6.30 5.92
N GLU A 176 21.52 7.51 6.36
CA GLU A 176 20.58 8.63 6.43
C GLU A 176 20.10 9.05 5.05
N VAL A 177 21.03 9.22 4.11
CA VAL A 177 20.71 9.62 2.73
C VAL A 177 19.89 8.55 2.02
N TYR A 178 20.19 7.29 2.26
CA TYR A 178 19.41 6.18 1.72
C TYR A 178 17.99 6.13 2.30
N LEU A 179 17.84 6.38 3.59
CA LEU A 179 16.52 6.42 4.24
C LEU A 179 15.67 7.60 3.76
N GLU A 180 16.27 8.78 3.52
CA GLU A 180 15.59 9.90 2.88
C GLU A 180 15.05 9.52 1.51
N PHE A 181 15.88 8.87 0.68
CA PHE A 181 15.46 8.37 -0.62
C PHE A 181 14.32 7.34 -0.50
N LYS A 182 14.43 6.38 0.43
CA LYS A 182 13.38 5.35 0.64
C LYS A 182 12.07 5.96 1.11
N ALA A 183 12.10 6.98 1.95
CA ALA A 183 10.91 7.70 2.40
C ALA A 183 10.23 8.43 1.24
N ALA A 184 10.98 9.18 0.44
CA ALA A 184 10.44 9.85 -0.76
C ALA A 184 9.91 8.85 -1.80
N GLN A 185 10.63 7.75 -2.03
CA GLN A 185 10.20 6.67 -2.91
C GLN A 185 8.87 6.05 -2.47
N LYS A 186 8.71 5.77 -1.17
CA LYS A 186 7.48 5.21 -0.62
C LYS A 186 6.29 6.14 -0.84
N VAL A 187 6.46 7.44 -0.59
CA VAL A 187 5.41 8.44 -0.79
C VAL A 187 4.99 8.48 -2.27
N THR A 188 5.95 8.61 -3.17
CA THR A 188 5.68 8.70 -4.62
C THR A 188 5.04 7.43 -5.17
N SER A 189 5.47 6.25 -4.74
CA SER A 189 4.92 4.97 -5.20
C SER A 189 3.53 4.68 -4.65
N THR A 190 3.24 5.08 -3.41
CA THR A 190 1.96 4.80 -2.76
C THR A 190 0.89 5.80 -3.18
N TYR A 191 1.26 7.08 -3.30
CA TYR A 191 0.33 8.20 -3.53
C TYR A 191 0.53 8.88 -4.89
N GLY A 192 1.08 8.14 -5.85
CA GLY A 192 1.27 8.59 -7.23
C GLY A 192 0.02 8.41 -8.10
N GLN A 193 0.25 8.25 -9.41
CA GLN A 193 -0.82 8.06 -10.41
C GLN A 193 -1.73 6.89 -10.07
N ASN A 194 -1.17 5.79 -9.56
CA ASN A 194 -1.95 4.61 -9.13
C ASN A 194 -3.10 4.96 -8.19
N PHE A 195 -2.95 6.00 -7.37
CA PHE A 195 -4.00 6.42 -6.46
C PHE A 195 -5.14 7.15 -7.19
N LEU A 196 -4.82 7.96 -8.20
CA LEU A 196 -5.83 8.60 -9.06
C LEU A 196 -6.61 7.57 -9.88
N ASP A 197 -5.97 6.48 -10.28
CA ASP A 197 -6.60 5.40 -11.05
C ASP A 197 -7.66 4.62 -10.24
N LEU A 198 -7.68 4.79 -8.90
CA LEU A 198 -8.69 4.22 -8.02
C LEU A 198 -9.99 5.04 -7.97
N ILE A 199 -10.04 6.22 -8.57
CA ILE A 199 -11.25 7.02 -8.65
C ILE A 199 -12.27 6.29 -9.50
N ASN A 200 -13.45 6.05 -8.92
CA ASN A 200 -14.55 5.40 -9.62
C ASN A 200 -15.01 6.28 -10.79
N PRO A 201 -15.00 5.78 -12.04
CA PRO A 201 -15.32 6.62 -13.21
C PRO A 201 -16.80 7.01 -13.30
N VAL A 202 -17.69 6.34 -12.55
CA VAL A 202 -19.13 6.66 -12.54
C VAL A 202 -19.44 7.73 -11.51
N THR A 203 -18.88 7.62 -10.29
CA THR A 203 -19.19 8.55 -9.19
C THR A 203 -18.20 9.70 -9.07
N GLY A 204 -17.03 9.60 -9.70
CA GLY A 204 -15.92 10.54 -9.54
C GLY A 204 -15.28 10.51 -8.15
N ARG A 205 -15.54 9.47 -7.37
CA ARG A 205 -15.14 9.37 -5.96
C ARG A 205 -14.32 8.12 -5.69
N LEU A 206 -13.56 8.13 -4.60
CA LEU A 206 -12.89 6.97 -4.04
C LEU A 206 -13.89 6.20 -3.18
N HIS A 207 -13.98 4.90 -3.38
CA HIS A 207 -14.79 4.01 -2.56
C HIS A 207 -13.89 3.01 -1.82
N THR A 208 -14.31 2.65 -0.62
CA THR A 208 -13.64 1.63 0.21
C THR A 208 -14.69 0.70 0.81
N SER A 209 -14.28 -0.44 1.31
CA SER A 209 -15.06 -1.21 2.27
C SER A 209 -14.51 -0.98 3.67
N PHE A 210 -15.40 -0.82 4.62
CA PHE A 210 -15.05 -0.71 6.04
C PHE A 210 -15.39 -2.00 6.77
N ASN A 211 -14.41 -2.51 7.51
CA ASN A 211 -14.64 -3.61 8.43
C ASN A 211 -14.63 -3.06 9.87
N GLN A 212 -15.77 -3.16 10.57
CA GLN A 212 -15.96 -2.60 11.89
C GLN A 212 -15.08 -3.28 12.96
N ILE A 213 -14.83 -4.58 12.82
CA ILE A 213 -14.08 -5.39 13.80
C ILE A 213 -12.84 -6.00 13.12
N GLY A 214 -12.21 -5.27 12.22
CA GLY A 214 -11.11 -5.77 11.38
C GLY A 214 -9.74 -5.78 12.06
N THR A 215 -9.61 -5.30 13.29
CA THR A 215 -8.34 -5.22 14.02
C THR A 215 -8.48 -5.72 15.45
N ASP A 216 -7.40 -6.24 16.04
CA ASP A 216 -7.34 -6.68 17.44
C ASP A 216 -7.64 -5.55 18.45
N THR A 217 -7.51 -4.29 18.01
CA THR A 217 -7.79 -3.10 18.82
C THR A 217 -9.22 -2.57 18.65
N HIS A 218 -10.11 -3.31 17.98
CA HIS A 218 -11.48 -2.91 17.66
C HIS A 218 -11.61 -1.58 16.90
N ARG A 219 -10.61 -1.24 16.08
CA ARG A 219 -10.71 -0.11 15.16
C ARG A 219 -11.30 -0.56 13.84
N TYR A 220 -11.96 0.35 13.16
CA TYR A 220 -12.30 0.14 11.76
C TYR A 220 -11.03 -0.14 10.96
N SER A 221 -11.12 -1.08 10.04
CA SER A 221 -10.14 -1.19 8.95
C SER A 221 -10.83 -0.83 7.63
N SER A 222 -10.08 -0.27 6.70
CA SER A 222 -10.59 0.07 5.38
C SER A 222 -9.77 -0.59 4.28
N GLY A 223 -10.43 -0.92 3.16
CA GLY A 223 -9.81 -1.66 2.06
C GLY A 223 -9.77 -3.17 2.31
N GLY A 224 -9.19 -3.92 1.38
CA GLY A 224 -8.99 -5.38 1.53
C GLY A 224 -10.19 -6.24 1.13
N GLY A 225 -11.15 -5.70 0.40
CA GLY A 225 -12.18 -6.48 -0.29
C GLY A 225 -11.74 -6.89 -1.70
N GLU A 226 -12.51 -7.81 -2.31
CA GLU A 226 -12.36 -8.11 -3.73
C GLU A 226 -12.67 -6.86 -4.56
N ASP A 227 -11.94 -6.69 -5.68
CA ASP A 227 -12.22 -5.63 -6.64
C ASP A 227 -13.69 -5.68 -7.06
N LYS A 228 -14.40 -4.58 -6.88
CA LYS A 228 -15.81 -4.49 -7.30
C LYS A 228 -15.88 -4.16 -8.79
N GLU A 229 -16.66 -4.93 -9.52
CA GLU A 229 -17.00 -4.62 -10.91
C GLU A 229 -17.99 -3.43 -10.91
N VAL A 230 -17.51 -2.28 -11.35
CA VAL A 230 -18.27 -1.02 -11.36
C VAL A 230 -18.95 -0.79 -12.71
N ILE A 231 -18.30 -1.25 -13.77
CA ILE A 231 -18.81 -1.26 -15.13
C ILE A 231 -18.55 -2.67 -15.68
N PRO A 232 -19.44 -3.25 -16.48
CA PRO A 232 -19.18 -4.57 -17.07
C PRO A 232 -17.78 -4.68 -17.66
N GLY A 233 -16.98 -5.63 -17.15
CA GLY A 233 -15.60 -5.86 -17.54
C GLY A 233 -14.55 -4.96 -16.88
N LYS A 234 -14.93 -3.98 -16.04
CA LYS A 234 -13.97 -3.11 -15.33
C LYS A 234 -14.09 -3.23 -13.81
N LYS A 235 -13.13 -3.89 -13.21
CA LYS A 235 -12.97 -3.96 -11.76
C LYS A 235 -12.21 -2.73 -11.28
N VAL A 236 -12.67 -2.14 -10.19
CA VAL A 236 -11.98 -1.04 -9.50
C VAL A 236 -11.56 -1.54 -8.13
N PRO A 237 -10.26 -1.51 -7.80
CA PRO A 237 -9.79 -1.94 -6.49
C PRO A 237 -10.28 -1.01 -5.39
N LEU A 238 -10.52 -1.58 -4.21
CA LEU A 238 -10.95 -0.81 -3.04
C LEU A 238 -9.75 -0.10 -2.41
N VAL A 239 -9.95 1.14 -2.04
CA VAL A 239 -8.91 2.01 -1.48
C VAL A 239 -8.80 1.82 0.03
N ASN A 240 -7.57 1.70 0.55
CA ASN A 240 -7.34 1.82 1.98
C ASN A 240 -7.24 3.30 2.37
N LEU A 241 -8.34 3.86 2.90
CA LEU A 241 -8.42 5.27 3.29
C LEU A 241 -7.68 5.60 4.61
N GLN A 242 -7.27 4.59 5.38
CA GLN A 242 -6.53 4.81 6.65
C GLN A 242 -5.07 5.19 6.42
N ASN A 243 -4.55 4.94 5.23
CA ASN A 243 -3.15 5.22 4.86
C ASN A 243 -3.01 6.51 4.03
N LEU A 244 -3.99 7.41 4.07
CA LEU A 244 -3.87 8.70 3.40
C LEU A 244 -2.77 9.55 4.07
N PRO A 245 -1.95 10.28 3.29
CA PRO A 245 -0.88 11.12 3.80
C PRO A 245 -1.38 12.36 4.52
#